data_b57942535dd0c9540b2c93f2141e0abd
#
_entry.id   b57942535dd0c9540b2c93f2141e0abd
#
_cell.length_a   1.000
_cell.length_b   1.000
_cell.length_c   1.000
_cell.angle_alpha   90.00
_cell.angle_beta   90.00
_cell.angle_gamma   90.00
#
_symmetry.space_group_name_H-M   'P 1'
#
loop_
_entity.id
_entity.type
_entity.pdbx_description
1 polymer ?
#
loop_
_entity_poly.entity_id
_entity_poly.type
_entity_poly.pdbx_seq_one_letter_code
_entity_poly.pdbx_strand_id
1 'polypeptide(L)'
;MISFKYIGKHGRLGNQMFQFAATVGIARKINKGFVFPKENTEIPSVEDFKDGVTREVYFDLPKYFPNVTMTLAPLDQIETNHVAQEPGFHFFPEFFAIPDQTNLMGYFQTEKYFEHCSDLILGFFQFDREIKKKAENALPKIPGNPELVSVHVRVGDYKALQQFHPVMDADYYFSAMMEFSDKDHNTDKYFVIFSDDIEYAKNLFGESEGIIYMENNEPEVDMCAMSMCHHNIIAN
;
A
#
# COMPACT_ATOMS: atom_id res chain seq x y z
N MET A 1 -11.12 -14.94 17.85
CA MET A 1 -10.40 -13.83 17.18
C MET A 1 -9.93 -14.28 15.81
N ILE A 2 -9.81 -13.37 14.86
CA ILE A 2 -9.19 -13.63 13.55
C ILE A 2 -7.75 -13.13 13.60
N SER A 3 -6.84 -13.86 12.98
CA SER A 3 -5.42 -13.51 12.98
C SER A 3 -4.79 -13.70 11.60
N PHE A 4 -3.68 -13.04 11.37
CA PHE A 4 -2.79 -13.28 10.24
C PHE A 4 -1.36 -13.53 10.77
N LYS A 5 -1.09 -14.79 11.18
CA LYS A 5 0.18 -15.15 11.84
C LYS A 5 1.42 -14.99 10.95
N TYR A 6 1.21 -14.97 9.63
CA TYR A 6 2.28 -14.85 8.65
C TYR A 6 2.44 -13.43 8.08
N ILE A 7 1.77 -12.43 8.66
CA ILE A 7 1.96 -11.03 8.26
C ILE A 7 3.43 -10.63 8.40
N GLY A 8 3.97 -9.92 7.41
CA GLY A 8 5.39 -9.61 7.35
C GLY A 8 6.30 -10.79 6.99
N LYS A 9 5.73 -11.95 6.63
CA LYS A 9 6.49 -13.10 6.13
C LYS A 9 6.32 -13.33 4.63
N HIS A 10 5.34 -12.69 4.01
CA HIS A 10 5.09 -12.76 2.58
C HIS A 10 4.63 -11.40 2.08
N GLY A 11 5.44 -10.82 1.19
CA GLY A 11 5.15 -9.55 0.56
C GLY A 11 5.57 -8.32 1.37
N ARG A 12 5.84 -7.24 0.64
CA ARG A 12 6.29 -5.95 1.18
C ARG A 12 5.12 -5.13 1.74
N LEU A 13 5.39 -3.88 2.08
CA LEU A 13 4.49 -2.97 2.80
C LEU A 13 3.07 -2.92 2.22
N GLY A 14 2.88 -2.77 0.91
CA GLY A 14 1.56 -2.75 0.29
C GLY A 14 0.77 -4.05 0.50
N ASN A 15 1.43 -5.22 0.37
CA ASN A 15 0.79 -6.51 0.67
C ASN A 15 0.39 -6.61 2.14
N GLN A 16 1.25 -6.16 3.05
CA GLN A 16 0.96 -6.15 4.49
C GLN A 16 -0.24 -5.25 4.82
N MET A 17 -0.37 -4.11 4.13
CA MET A 17 -1.54 -3.23 4.28
C MET A 17 -2.83 -3.95 3.88
N PHE A 18 -2.86 -4.64 2.75
CA PHE A 18 -4.02 -5.44 2.35
C PHE A 18 -4.31 -6.57 3.33
N GLN A 19 -3.29 -7.33 3.74
CA GLN A 19 -3.43 -8.42 4.71
C GLN A 19 -3.99 -7.93 6.05
N PHE A 20 -3.47 -6.81 6.54
CA PHE A 20 -3.95 -6.17 7.76
C PHE A 20 -5.40 -5.72 7.61
N ALA A 21 -5.70 -4.92 6.58
CA ALA A 21 -7.01 -4.35 6.35
C ALA A 21 -8.09 -5.45 6.14
N ALA A 22 -7.77 -6.48 5.37
CA ALA A 22 -8.68 -7.61 5.16
C ALA A 22 -8.93 -8.38 6.46
N THR A 23 -7.90 -8.63 7.29
CA THR A 23 -8.06 -9.29 8.58
C THR A 23 -8.99 -8.50 9.50
N VAL A 24 -8.79 -7.19 9.59
CA VAL A 24 -9.67 -6.30 10.37
C VAL A 24 -11.08 -6.30 9.80
N GLY A 25 -11.23 -6.14 8.48
CA GLY A 25 -12.53 -6.10 7.81
C GLY A 25 -13.33 -7.39 7.97
N ILE A 26 -12.69 -8.54 7.72
CA ILE A 26 -13.33 -9.86 7.92
C ILE A 26 -13.76 -10.02 9.39
N ALA A 27 -12.88 -9.74 10.33
CA ALA A 27 -13.20 -9.84 11.76
C ALA A 27 -14.37 -8.94 12.14
N ARG A 28 -14.40 -7.68 11.68
CA ARG A 28 -15.51 -6.74 11.91
C ARG A 28 -16.81 -7.22 11.31
N LYS A 29 -16.78 -7.76 10.08
CA LYS A 29 -17.97 -8.26 9.37
C LYS A 29 -18.64 -9.41 10.11
N ILE A 30 -17.84 -10.30 10.71
CA ILE A 30 -18.35 -11.45 11.47
C ILE A 30 -18.46 -11.20 12.97
N ASN A 31 -18.31 -9.94 13.41
CA ASN A 31 -18.37 -9.50 14.80
C ASN A 31 -17.39 -10.25 15.73
N LYS A 32 -16.13 -10.37 15.29
CA LYS A 32 -15.02 -10.97 16.04
C LYS A 32 -13.91 -9.96 16.28
N GLY A 33 -13.06 -10.23 17.26
CA GLY A 33 -11.80 -9.50 17.45
C GLY A 33 -10.74 -9.96 16.45
N PHE A 34 -9.67 -9.18 16.34
CA PHE A 34 -8.49 -9.49 15.51
C PHE A 34 -7.21 -9.21 16.28
N VAL A 35 -6.13 -9.88 15.86
CA VAL A 35 -4.81 -9.78 16.53
C VAL A 35 -3.71 -10.19 15.56
N PHE A 36 -2.52 -9.57 15.72
CA PHE A 36 -1.33 -9.87 14.91
C PHE A 36 -0.13 -10.18 15.80
N PRO A 37 0.81 -11.04 15.35
CA PRO A 37 1.96 -11.43 16.13
C PRO A 37 2.98 -10.29 16.26
N LYS A 38 3.37 -9.99 17.50
CA LYS A 38 4.39 -8.98 17.77
C LYS A 38 5.76 -9.42 17.26
N GLU A 39 6.11 -10.68 17.37
CA GLU A 39 7.42 -11.22 17.01
C GLU A 39 7.78 -10.98 15.54
N ASN A 40 6.79 -10.90 14.65
CA ASN A 40 7.03 -10.63 13.23
C ASN A 40 7.56 -9.20 12.97
N THR A 41 7.50 -8.30 13.95
CA THR A 41 8.10 -6.96 13.86
C THR A 41 9.61 -6.98 14.17
N GLU A 42 10.09 -8.00 14.85
CA GLU A 42 11.46 -8.13 15.35
C GLU A 42 12.24 -9.25 14.67
N ILE A 43 11.52 -10.29 14.21
CA ILE A 43 12.11 -11.49 13.59
C ILE A 43 11.72 -11.52 12.11
N PRO A 44 12.67 -11.28 11.18
CA PRO A 44 12.37 -11.30 9.77
C PRO A 44 12.06 -12.71 9.27
N SER A 45 11.31 -12.77 8.18
CA SER A 45 11.40 -13.89 7.24
C SER A 45 12.42 -13.57 6.16
N VAL A 46 13.02 -14.61 5.62
CA VAL A 46 13.93 -14.49 4.48
C VAL A 46 13.16 -14.91 3.24
N GLU A 47 13.04 -14.03 2.28
CA GLU A 47 12.37 -14.31 1.00
C GLU A 47 13.37 -14.23 -0.15
N ASP A 48 13.35 -15.24 -1.01
CA ASP A 48 14.03 -15.21 -2.29
C ASP A 48 13.12 -14.52 -3.30
N PHE A 49 13.50 -13.32 -3.70
CA PHE A 49 12.77 -12.57 -4.70
C PHE A 49 13.14 -13.04 -6.11
N LYS A 50 12.19 -12.89 -7.04
CA LYS A 50 12.38 -13.32 -8.45
C LYS A 50 13.51 -12.59 -9.18
N ASP A 51 14.02 -11.47 -8.62
CA ASP A 51 15.21 -10.78 -9.10
C ASP A 51 16.53 -11.48 -8.70
N GLY A 52 16.44 -12.61 -7.99
CA GLY A 52 17.59 -13.39 -7.50
C GLY A 52 18.22 -12.81 -6.25
N VAL A 53 17.61 -11.81 -5.60
CA VAL A 53 18.11 -11.22 -4.37
C VAL A 53 17.29 -11.71 -3.18
N THR A 54 17.96 -12.27 -2.19
CA THR A 54 17.36 -12.63 -0.91
C THR A 54 17.23 -11.38 -0.04
N ARG A 55 16.05 -11.14 0.53
CA ARG A 55 15.79 -10.01 1.41
C ARG A 55 15.10 -10.44 2.68
N GLU A 56 15.42 -9.74 3.76
CA GLU A 56 14.67 -9.84 5.02
C GLU A 56 13.36 -9.05 4.89
N VAL A 57 12.26 -9.67 5.32
CA VAL A 57 10.93 -9.06 5.34
C VAL A 57 10.40 -9.09 6.76
N TYR A 58 10.05 -7.92 7.26
CA TYR A 58 9.48 -7.72 8.60
C TYR A 58 8.02 -7.34 8.49
N PHE A 59 7.30 -7.41 9.58
CA PHE A 59 6.01 -6.77 9.72
C PHE A 59 6.23 -5.27 9.99
N ASP A 60 6.31 -4.48 8.92
CA ASP A 60 6.74 -3.09 8.96
C ASP A 60 5.62 -2.09 9.29
N LEU A 61 4.33 -2.49 9.20
CA LEU A 61 3.22 -1.53 9.43
C LEU A 61 3.33 -0.79 10.77
N PRO A 62 3.68 -1.42 11.91
CA PRO A 62 3.80 -0.70 13.17
C PRO A 62 4.87 0.38 13.20
N LYS A 63 5.88 0.28 12.33
CA LYS A 63 6.95 1.26 12.18
C LYS A 63 6.45 2.57 11.54
N TYR A 64 5.53 2.44 10.58
CA TYR A 64 5.03 3.57 9.79
C TYR A 64 3.67 4.08 10.28
N PHE A 65 2.88 3.22 10.91
CA PHE A 65 1.53 3.44 11.39
C PHE A 65 1.40 3.08 12.88
N PRO A 66 1.70 4.02 13.79
CA PRO A 66 1.74 3.73 15.23
C PRO A 66 0.45 3.10 15.79
N ASN A 67 -0.71 3.42 15.22
CA ASN A 67 -2.00 2.87 15.67
C ASN A 67 -2.12 1.35 15.47
N VAL A 68 -1.33 0.77 14.57
CA VAL A 68 -1.26 -0.69 14.36
C VAL A 68 -0.70 -1.42 15.60
N THR A 69 0.16 -0.77 16.38
CA THR A 69 0.76 -1.38 17.57
C THR A 69 -0.26 -1.86 18.59
N MET A 70 -1.44 -1.25 18.66
CA MET A 70 -2.52 -1.63 19.56
C MET A 70 -3.14 -3.01 19.24
N THR A 71 -2.83 -3.58 18.09
CA THR A 71 -3.37 -4.85 17.61
C THR A 71 -2.40 -6.02 17.81
N LEU A 72 -1.23 -5.76 18.39
CA LEU A 72 -0.17 -6.76 18.54
C LEU A 72 -0.33 -7.56 19.84
N ALA A 73 -0.05 -8.84 19.76
CA ALA A 73 0.08 -9.73 20.92
C ALA A 73 1.24 -10.71 20.72
N PRO A 74 1.80 -11.27 21.81
CA PRO A 74 2.74 -12.36 21.70
C PRO A 74 2.17 -13.54 20.91
N LEU A 75 2.97 -14.15 20.06
CA LEU A 75 2.53 -15.21 19.14
C LEU A 75 1.97 -16.43 19.89
N ASP A 76 2.54 -16.75 21.04
CA ASP A 76 2.11 -17.85 21.92
C ASP A 76 0.74 -17.60 22.57
N GLN A 77 0.26 -16.35 22.60
CA GLN A 77 -1.06 -15.96 23.08
C GLN A 77 -2.12 -15.89 21.96
N ILE A 78 -1.72 -16.08 20.69
CA ILE A 78 -2.63 -16.07 19.56
C ILE A 78 -3.12 -17.49 19.28
N GLU A 79 -4.28 -17.83 19.84
CA GLU A 79 -4.92 -19.12 19.61
C GLU A 79 -5.67 -19.14 18.27
N THR A 80 -5.33 -20.11 17.44
CA THR A 80 -6.05 -20.37 16.16
C THR A 80 -6.22 -21.87 15.97
N ASN A 81 -7.47 -22.28 15.73
CA ASN A 81 -7.86 -23.68 15.53
C ASN A 81 -8.17 -23.98 14.06
N HIS A 82 -8.31 -22.95 13.25
CA HIS A 82 -8.66 -23.03 11.85
C HIS A 82 -7.66 -22.23 11.00
N VAL A 83 -7.54 -22.63 9.74
CA VAL A 83 -6.79 -21.90 8.71
C VAL A 83 -7.72 -21.66 7.54
N ALA A 84 -7.79 -20.43 7.06
CA ALA A 84 -8.49 -20.05 5.85
C ALA A 84 -7.50 -19.44 4.85
N GLN A 85 -7.23 -20.20 3.80
CA GLN A 85 -6.31 -19.80 2.74
C GLN A 85 -7.10 -19.20 1.57
N GLU A 86 -6.67 -18.03 1.10
CA GLU A 86 -7.19 -17.39 -0.10
C GLU A 86 -6.87 -18.25 -1.33
N PRO A 87 -7.90 -18.67 -2.12
CA PRO A 87 -7.66 -19.59 -3.24
C PRO A 87 -7.10 -18.90 -4.49
N GLY A 88 -7.12 -17.57 -4.56
CA GLY A 88 -6.64 -16.77 -5.69
C GLY A 88 -6.80 -15.28 -5.44
N PHE A 89 -6.56 -14.46 -6.46
CA PHE A 89 -6.54 -12.98 -6.35
C PHE A 89 -7.91 -12.32 -6.49
N HIS A 90 -9.02 -13.06 -6.40
CA HIS A 90 -10.36 -12.51 -6.48
C HIS A 90 -10.96 -12.34 -5.09
N PHE A 91 -12.04 -11.55 -4.99
CA PHE A 91 -12.84 -11.47 -3.78
C PHE A 91 -13.63 -12.76 -3.55
N PHE A 92 -13.50 -13.33 -2.35
CA PHE A 92 -14.21 -14.53 -1.91
C PHE A 92 -15.10 -14.19 -0.70
N PRO A 93 -16.41 -13.99 -0.88
CA PRO A 93 -17.33 -13.59 0.19
C PRO A 93 -17.45 -14.64 1.31
N GLU A 94 -17.02 -15.88 1.05
CA GLU A 94 -16.99 -16.98 2.02
C GLU A 94 -16.14 -16.66 3.25
N PHE A 95 -15.14 -15.77 3.11
CA PHE A 95 -14.36 -15.29 4.25
C PHE A 95 -15.19 -14.55 5.29
N PHE A 96 -16.37 -14.07 4.94
CA PHE A 96 -17.33 -13.47 5.88
C PHE A 96 -18.18 -14.50 6.65
N ALA A 97 -17.92 -15.79 6.47
CA ALA A 97 -18.58 -16.89 7.17
C ALA A 97 -17.61 -17.86 7.86
N ILE A 98 -16.34 -17.47 7.98
CA ILE A 98 -15.33 -18.31 8.63
C ILE A 98 -15.55 -18.41 10.15
N PRO A 99 -15.14 -19.52 10.78
CA PRO A 99 -15.26 -19.69 12.23
C PRO A 99 -14.33 -18.73 12.99
N ASP A 100 -14.64 -18.56 14.27
CA ASP A 100 -13.71 -17.88 15.20
C ASP A 100 -12.38 -18.63 15.32
N GLN A 101 -11.36 -17.99 15.82
CA GLN A 101 -10.00 -18.56 15.98
C GLN A 101 -9.41 -19.06 14.64
N THR A 102 -9.67 -18.30 13.56
CA THR A 102 -9.10 -18.58 12.23
C THR A 102 -7.85 -17.74 11.97
N ASN A 103 -6.81 -18.41 11.49
CA ASN A 103 -5.63 -17.79 10.90
C ASN A 103 -5.83 -17.64 9.39
N LEU A 104 -5.72 -16.41 8.88
CA LEU A 104 -5.80 -16.12 7.45
C LEU A 104 -4.45 -16.34 6.77
N MET A 105 -4.49 -16.77 5.51
CA MET A 105 -3.33 -16.94 4.64
C MET A 105 -3.68 -16.47 3.22
N GLY A 106 -2.87 -15.60 2.62
CA GLY A 106 -3.09 -15.05 1.28
C GLY A 106 -2.59 -13.63 1.14
N TYR A 107 -2.98 -12.94 0.07
CA TYR A 107 -2.64 -11.55 -0.18
C TYR A 107 -3.82 -10.59 0.04
N PHE A 108 -5.04 -11.05 -0.21
CA PHE A 108 -6.30 -10.31 0.01
C PHE A 108 -6.32 -8.93 -0.67
N GLN A 109 -5.78 -8.83 -1.88
CA GLN A 109 -5.55 -7.58 -2.60
C GLN A 109 -6.83 -7.00 -3.22
N THR A 110 -7.88 -6.81 -2.41
CA THR A 110 -9.11 -6.12 -2.80
C THR A 110 -9.75 -5.43 -1.61
N GLU A 111 -10.23 -4.20 -1.81
CA GLU A 111 -10.91 -3.40 -0.80
C GLU A 111 -12.26 -4.00 -0.33
N LYS A 112 -12.85 -4.91 -1.11
CA LYS A 112 -14.13 -5.57 -0.78
C LYS A 112 -14.12 -6.30 0.55
N TYR A 113 -12.95 -6.70 1.04
CA TYR A 113 -12.84 -7.31 2.37
C TYR A 113 -13.02 -6.31 3.52
N PHE A 114 -12.79 -5.01 3.30
CA PHE A 114 -12.79 -3.99 4.36
C PHE A 114 -13.49 -2.66 4.00
N GLU A 115 -14.07 -2.49 2.82
CA GLU A 115 -14.78 -1.28 2.41
C GLU A 115 -15.88 -0.85 3.39
N HIS A 116 -16.57 -1.82 4.03
CA HIS A 116 -17.63 -1.59 5.02
C HIS A 116 -17.12 -0.99 6.35
N CYS A 117 -15.81 -0.93 6.57
CA CYS A 117 -15.18 -0.34 7.74
C CYS A 117 -13.95 0.53 7.36
N SER A 118 -14.00 1.18 6.21
CA SER A 118 -12.91 2.00 5.66
C SER A 118 -12.40 3.05 6.64
N ASP A 119 -13.29 3.75 7.36
CA ASP A 119 -12.89 4.75 8.35
C ASP A 119 -12.02 4.16 9.47
N LEU A 120 -12.33 2.93 9.91
CA LEU A 120 -11.52 2.23 10.89
C LEU A 120 -10.13 1.90 10.33
N ILE A 121 -10.07 1.42 9.07
CA ILE A 121 -8.80 1.11 8.39
C ILE A 121 -7.96 2.38 8.22
N LEU A 122 -8.55 3.48 7.76
CA LEU A 122 -7.87 4.77 7.67
C LEU A 122 -7.39 5.27 9.03
N GLY A 123 -8.12 4.97 10.11
CA GLY A 123 -7.70 5.25 11.48
C GLY A 123 -6.44 4.49 11.89
N PHE A 124 -6.29 3.23 11.46
CA PHE A 124 -5.06 2.46 11.68
C PHE A 124 -3.89 2.97 10.83
N PHE A 125 -4.13 3.33 9.57
CA PHE A 125 -3.10 3.77 8.62
C PHE A 125 -2.78 5.28 8.71
N GLN A 126 -2.92 5.87 9.89
CA GLN A 126 -2.37 7.19 10.13
C GLN A 126 -0.85 7.11 10.25
N PHE A 127 -0.14 7.73 9.31
CA PHE A 127 1.32 7.77 9.31
C PHE A 127 1.89 8.39 10.59
N ASP A 128 3.08 7.97 10.98
CA ASP A 128 3.84 8.61 12.03
C ASP A 128 4.04 10.12 11.75
N ARG A 129 4.12 10.90 12.81
CA ARG A 129 4.21 12.36 12.74
C ARG A 129 5.45 12.84 11.98
N GLU A 130 6.58 12.17 12.16
CA GLU A 130 7.82 12.56 11.49
C GLU A 130 7.77 12.24 10.01
N ILE A 131 7.16 11.12 9.62
CA ILE A 131 6.92 10.77 8.21
C ILE A 131 6.00 11.82 7.57
N LYS A 132 4.89 12.17 8.23
CA LYS A 132 3.98 13.23 7.74
C LYS A 132 4.70 14.54 7.51
N LYS A 133 5.51 14.97 8.48
CA LYS A 133 6.27 16.20 8.38
C LYS A 133 7.29 16.19 7.24
N LYS A 134 7.97 15.06 7.03
CA LYS A 134 8.89 14.88 5.89
C LYS A 134 8.11 14.98 4.57
N ALA A 135 6.98 14.29 4.44
CA ALA A 135 6.13 14.31 3.25
C ALA A 135 5.57 15.72 2.95
N GLU A 136 5.06 16.44 3.97
CA GLU A 136 4.60 17.84 3.84
C GLU A 136 5.71 18.78 3.36
N ASN A 137 6.96 18.54 3.78
CA ASN A 137 8.10 19.34 3.36
C ASN A 137 8.61 18.98 1.95
N ALA A 138 8.45 17.72 1.54
CA ALA A 138 8.86 17.22 0.24
C ALA A 138 7.88 17.61 -0.87
N LEU A 139 6.59 17.71 -0.55
CA LEU A 139 5.58 18.11 -1.53
C LEU A 139 5.80 19.55 -2.06
N PRO A 140 5.58 19.78 -3.35
CA PRO A 140 5.78 21.08 -3.97
C PRO A 140 4.83 22.14 -3.37
N LYS A 141 5.40 23.31 -3.07
CA LYS A 141 4.62 24.47 -2.61
C LYS A 141 4.37 25.40 -3.80
N ILE A 142 3.22 25.23 -4.42
CA ILE A 142 2.85 25.94 -5.64
C ILE A 142 1.91 27.10 -5.26
N PRO A 143 2.17 28.34 -5.73
CA PRO A 143 1.26 29.45 -5.53
C PRO A 143 -0.13 29.17 -6.08
N GLY A 144 -1.18 29.65 -5.40
CA GLY A 144 -2.57 29.44 -5.83
C GLY A 144 -3.18 28.14 -5.29
N ASN A 145 -2.42 27.28 -4.64
CA ASN A 145 -2.87 26.01 -4.06
C ASN A 145 -3.61 25.13 -5.09
N PRO A 146 -2.96 24.77 -6.23
CA PRO A 146 -3.56 23.93 -7.24
C PRO A 146 -3.80 22.51 -6.74
N GLU A 147 -4.62 21.74 -7.47
CA GLU A 147 -4.78 20.33 -7.18
C GLU A 147 -3.52 19.54 -7.56
N LEU A 148 -3.07 18.67 -6.67
CA LEU A 148 -1.96 17.76 -6.91
C LEU A 148 -2.52 16.37 -7.28
N VAL A 149 -2.03 15.82 -8.40
CA VAL A 149 -2.31 14.47 -8.85
C VAL A 149 -1.02 13.67 -8.73
N SER A 150 -0.95 12.69 -7.82
CA SER A 150 0.20 11.81 -7.77
C SER A 150 0.20 10.84 -8.94
N VAL A 151 1.38 10.58 -9.51
CA VAL A 151 1.57 9.58 -10.57
C VAL A 151 2.67 8.63 -10.12
N HIS A 152 2.30 7.39 -9.82
CA HIS A 152 3.25 6.37 -9.40
C HIS A 152 3.72 5.55 -10.61
N VAL A 153 5.02 5.60 -10.89
CA VAL A 153 5.67 4.86 -11.97
C VAL A 153 6.51 3.73 -11.39
N ARG A 154 6.01 2.50 -11.50
CA ARG A 154 6.68 1.30 -11.01
C ARG A 154 7.46 0.64 -12.14
N VAL A 155 8.78 0.53 -11.96
CA VAL A 155 9.70 0.02 -12.98
C VAL A 155 10.63 -1.06 -12.44
N GLY A 156 11.47 -0.75 -11.53
CA GLY A 156 12.48 -1.53 -10.82
C GLY A 156 12.52 -3.02 -11.15
N ASP A 157 12.08 -3.84 -10.22
CA ASP A 157 11.99 -5.31 -10.38
C ASP A 157 10.99 -5.76 -11.45
N TYR A 158 10.03 -4.91 -11.87
CA TYR A 158 9.05 -5.23 -12.92
C TYR A 158 9.68 -5.39 -14.30
N LYS A 159 10.84 -4.76 -14.56
CA LYS A 159 11.61 -4.99 -15.80
C LYS A 159 11.91 -6.47 -16.03
N ALA A 160 12.18 -7.22 -14.96
CA ALA A 160 12.46 -8.66 -15.01
C ALA A 160 11.19 -9.54 -14.93
N LEU A 161 10.04 -8.97 -14.61
CA LEU A 161 8.80 -9.68 -14.29
C LEU A 161 7.64 -9.33 -15.21
N GLN A 162 7.90 -8.79 -16.40
CA GLN A 162 6.89 -8.25 -17.33
C GLN A 162 5.76 -9.22 -17.69
N GLN A 163 5.97 -10.53 -17.58
CA GLN A 163 4.93 -11.54 -17.82
C GLN A 163 3.84 -11.55 -16.74
N PHE A 164 4.17 -11.06 -15.53
CA PHE A 164 3.27 -11.03 -14.36
C PHE A 164 2.93 -9.62 -13.95
N HIS A 165 3.86 -8.69 -14.12
CA HIS A 165 3.78 -7.30 -13.73
C HIS A 165 4.30 -6.44 -14.90
N PRO A 166 3.46 -6.13 -15.88
CA PRO A 166 3.89 -5.30 -17.01
C PRO A 166 4.25 -3.90 -16.53
N VAL A 167 5.36 -3.37 -17.03
CA VAL A 167 5.69 -1.94 -16.87
C VAL A 167 4.73 -1.16 -17.76
N MET A 168 3.99 -0.21 -17.18
CA MET A 168 3.09 0.65 -17.94
C MET A 168 3.87 1.58 -18.84
N ASP A 169 3.36 1.78 -20.04
CA ASP A 169 3.92 2.67 -21.05
C ASP A 169 3.45 4.12 -20.91
N ALA A 170 3.97 4.99 -21.77
CA ALA A 170 3.59 6.40 -21.81
C ALA A 170 2.10 6.61 -22.13
N ASP A 171 1.53 5.79 -23.00
CA ASP A 171 0.13 5.91 -23.41
C ASP A 171 -0.84 5.70 -22.25
N TYR A 172 -0.52 4.74 -21.36
CA TYR A 172 -1.27 4.53 -20.12
C TYR A 172 -1.30 5.79 -19.24
N TYR A 173 -0.12 6.33 -18.94
CA TYR A 173 -0.02 7.48 -18.05
C TYR A 173 -0.62 8.75 -18.65
N PHE A 174 -0.34 9.04 -19.93
CA PHE A 174 -0.90 10.22 -20.59
C PHE A 174 -2.43 10.13 -20.72
N SER A 175 -2.96 8.94 -21.01
CA SER A 175 -4.41 8.74 -21.04
C SER A 175 -5.04 8.99 -19.66
N ALA A 176 -4.41 8.49 -18.59
CA ALA A 176 -4.88 8.73 -17.23
C ALA A 176 -4.78 10.23 -16.83
N MET A 177 -3.70 10.92 -17.20
CA MET A 177 -3.52 12.35 -16.93
C MET A 177 -4.58 13.20 -17.68
N MET A 178 -4.94 12.83 -18.89
CA MET A 178 -5.98 13.52 -19.67
C MET A 178 -7.34 13.48 -18.99
N GLU A 179 -7.68 12.39 -18.29
CA GLU A 179 -8.93 12.28 -17.52
C GLU A 179 -9.07 13.38 -16.44
N PHE A 180 -7.97 13.90 -15.93
CA PHE A 180 -7.94 14.99 -14.96
C PHE A 180 -7.89 16.37 -15.63
N SER A 181 -7.39 16.46 -16.86
CA SER A 181 -7.28 17.73 -17.61
C SER A 181 -8.61 18.19 -18.20
N ASP A 182 -9.47 17.26 -18.60
CA ASP A 182 -10.70 17.57 -19.35
C ASP A 182 -11.92 17.85 -18.47
N LYS A 183 -11.92 17.43 -17.19
CA LYS A 183 -13.14 17.41 -16.36
C LYS A 183 -13.43 18.70 -15.60
N ASP A 184 -12.46 19.56 -15.41
CA ASP A 184 -12.67 20.79 -14.62
C ASP A 184 -11.68 21.88 -15.06
N HIS A 185 -12.09 22.74 -15.99
CA HIS A 185 -11.28 23.87 -16.48
C HIS A 185 -10.99 24.96 -15.44
N ASN A 186 -11.39 24.77 -14.17
CA ASN A 186 -11.39 25.82 -13.15
C ASN A 186 -10.24 25.71 -12.12
N THR A 187 -9.46 24.62 -12.15
CA THR A 187 -8.32 24.46 -11.22
C THR A 187 -7.08 23.98 -11.97
N ASP A 188 -5.98 24.70 -11.80
CA ASP A 188 -4.67 24.26 -12.27
C ASP A 188 -4.31 22.95 -11.57
N LYS A 189 -3.92 21.94 -12.35
CA LYS A 189 -3.50 20.64 -11.84
C LYS A 189 -2.01 20.43 -12.09
N TYR A 190 -1.33 19.89 -11.09
CA TYR A 190 0.07 19.51 -11.19
C TYR A 190 0.22 18.02 -10.95
N PHE A 191 0.96 17.36 -11.83
CA PHE A 191 1.28 15.94 -11.73
C PHE A 191 2.59 15.75 -10.99
N VAL A 192 2.50 15.10 -9.83
CA VAL A 192 3.64 14.81 -8.96
C VAL A 192 4.07 13.37 -9.19
N ILE A 193 5.23 13.19 -9.79
CA ILE A 193 5.73 11.89 -10.25
C ILE A 193 6.56 11.24 -9.15
N PHE A 194 6.20 10.02 -8.79
CA PHE A 194 6.89 9.14 -7.85
C PHE A 194 7.36 7.89 -8.58
N SER A 195 8.60 7.49 -8.41
CA SER A 195 9.12 6.29 -9.06
C SER A 195 10.27 5.67 -8.28
N ASP A 196 10.39 4.35 -8.38
CA ASP A 196 11.57 3.60 -7.96
C ASP A 196 12.73 3.64 -9.00
N ASP A 197 12.48 4.28 -10.16
CA ASP A 197 13.47 4.61 -11.20
C ASP A 197 13.11 5.99 -11.78
N ILE A 198 13.56 7.04 -11.09
CA ILE A 198 13.16 8.42 -11.43
C ILE A 198 13.72 8.86 -12.79
N GLU A 199 14.90 8.37 -13.19
CA GLU A 199 15.47 8.68 -14.50
C GLU A 199 14.64 8.06 -15.64
N TYR A 200 14.08 6.87 -15.43
CA TYR A 200 13.11 6.29 -16.35
C TYR A 200 11.87 7.19 -16.47
N ALA A 201 11.33 7.65 -15.35
CA ALA A 201 10.15 8.52 -15.35
C ALA A 201 10.43 9.87 -16.04
N LYS A 202 11.59 10.47 -15.83
CA LYS A 202 12.03 11.70 -16.54
C LYS A 202 12.14 11.47 -18.05
N ASN A 203 12.66 10.33 -18.47
CA ASN A 203 12.71 9.98 -19.89
C ASN A 203 11.33 9.75 -20.49
N LEU A 204 10.37 9.26 -19.67
CA LEU A 204 9.00 8.99 -20.11
C LEU A 204 8.19 10.29 -20.31
N PHE A 205 8.25 11.23 -19.37
CA PHE A 205 7.42 12.44 -19.36
C PHE A 205 8.14 13.70 -19.84
N GLY A 206 9.47 13.73 -19.79
CA GLY A 206 10.25 14.90 -20.12
C GLY A 206 10.10 16.04 -19.09
N GLU A 207 10.57 17.22 -19.45
CA GLU A 207 10.37 18.46 -18.69
C GLU A 207 9.15 19.19 -19.25
N SER A 208 8.16 19.47 -18.42
CA SER A 208 6.95 20.21 -18.80
C SER A 208 6.43 21.01 -17.60
N GLU A 209 5.85 22.16 -17.89
CA GLU A 209 5.11 22.92 -16.89
C GLU A 209 3.96 22.05 -16.34
N GLY A 210 3.84 21.95 -15.01
CA GLY A 210 2.85 21.11 -14.36
C GLY A 210 3.28 19.67 -14.06
N ILE A 211 4.51 19.25 -14.45
CA ILE A 211 5.11 17.97 -14.05
C ILE A 211 6.23 18.21 -13.02
N ILE A 212 6.15 17.54 -11.89
CA ILE A 212 7.11 17.69 -10.78
C ILE A 212 7.58 16.30 -10.37
N TYR A 213 8.89 16.10 -10.28
CA TYR A 213 9.48 14.82 -9.90
C TYR A 213 9.85 14.81 -8.41
N MET A 214 9.43 13.76 -7.71
CA MET A 214 9.82 13.52 -6.32
C MET A 214 11.10 12.70 -6.30
N GLU A 215 12.14 13.25 -5.66
CA GLU A 215 13.48 12.65 -5.67
C GLU A 215 14.05 12.55 -4.26
N ASN A 216 14.87 11.51 -4.04
CA ASN A 216 15.65 11.33 -2.82
C ASN A 216 14.83 11.18 -1.53
N ASN A 217 13.60 10.72 -1.62
CA ASN A 217 12.79 10.39 -0.45
C ASN A 217 12.87 8.91 -0.10
N GLU A 218 12.58 8.61 1.15
CA GLU A 218 12.34 7.23 1.59
C GLU A 218 10.96 6.75 1.09
N PRO A 219 10.77 5.47 0.76
CA PRO A 219 9.52 4.95 0.19
C PRO A 219 8.27 5.26 1.03
N GLU A 220 8.39 5.27 2.35
CA GLU A 220 7.30 5.61 3.27
C GLU A 220 6.94 7.10 3.23
N VAL A 221 7.91 7.97 2.95
CA VAL A 221 7.68 9.41 2.76
C VAL A 221 6.96 9.66 1.44
N ASP A 222 7.38 8.99 0.37
CA ASP A 222 6.70 9.06 -0.92
C ASP A 222 5.26 8.56 -0.82
N MET A 223 5.03 7.41 -0.16
CA MET A 223 3.68 6.89 0.03
C MET A 223 2.80 7.85 0.86
N CYS A 224 3.36 8.47 1.89
CA CYS A 224 2.67 9.48 2.67
C CYS A 224 2.36 10.71 1.82
N ALA A 225 3.32 11.21 1.03
CA ALA A 225 3.12 12.35 0.13
C ALA A 225 2.06 12.06 -0.95
N MET A 226 2.06 10.86 -1.54
CA MET A 226 1.01 10.41 -2.46
C MET A 226 -0.37 10.46 -1.80
N SER A 227 -0.49 10.01 -0.55
CA SER A 227 -1.76 10.04 0.21
C SER A 227 -2.26 11.46 0.53
N MET A 228 -1.41 12.48 0.43
CA MET A 228 -1.75 13.90 0.60
C MET A 228 -2.15 14.59 -0.71
N CYS A 229 -1.96 13.94 -1.85
CA CYS A 229 -2.42 14.45 -3.14
C CYS A 229 -3.94 14.30 -3.26
N HIS A 230 -4.56 15.17 -4.06
CA HIS A 230 -6.01 15.18 -4.27
C HIS A 230 -6.49 13.96 -5.06
N HIS A 231 -5.65 13.49 -5.98
CA HIS A 231 -5.92 12.35 -6.85
C HIS A 231 -4.67 11.50 -7.04
N ASN A 232 -4.86 10.23 -7.44
CA ASN A 232 -3.78 9.29 -7.62
C ASN A 232 -3.93 8.51 -8.93
N ILE A 233 -2.86 8.47 -9.72
CA ILE A 233 -2.67 7.57 -10.86
C ILE A 233 -1.64 6.54 -10.40
N ILE A 234 -2.02 5.27 -10.37
CA ILE A 234 -1.16 4.19 -9.87
C ILE A 234 -0.82 3.21 -10.98
N ALA A 235 0.42 2.73 -10.99
CA ALA A 235 0.78 1.54 -11.75
C ALA A 235 0.18 0.28 -11.08
N ASN A 236 0.13 -0.79 -11.83
CA ASN A 236 -0.34 -2.11 -11.38
C ASN A 236 0.51 -2.67 -10.22
#